data_09d6a3169080e57ccd1ef7d41656f728
#
_entry.id   09d6a3169080e57ccd1ef7d41656f728
#
_cell.length_a   1.000
_cell.length_b   1.000
_cell.length_c   1.000
_cell.angle_alpha   90.00
_cell.angle_beta   90.00
_cell.angle_gamma   90.00
#
_symmetry.space_group_name_H-M   'P 1'
#
loop_
_entity.id
_entity.type
_entity.pdbx_description
1 polymer ?
#
loop_
_entity_poly.entity_id
_entity_poly.type
_entity_poly.pdbx_seq_one_letter_code
_entity_poly.pdbx_strand_id
1 'polypeptide(L)'
;MSSTEPHIVIIGAGIGGLTTAALLAKQGHRVTVLEAQTYPGGCAGTFTHGGYRFDAGATVAGGFQPNGPHHLVGERLGIKWPVQAYEPAWITHLPDRSVALTKDNEDVLRAFPESAGFWEHQRKLADLGWTLSAQGLPWPPTSLADVLQLARVGLTNFPEDLLLLPLAFRTTYQWVRQHGLAQDSFFVRFIDAQLLISSQT
;
A
#
# COMPACT_ATOMS: atom_id res chain seq x y z
N MET A 1 44.97 6.36 10.29
CA MET A 1 44.25 5.26 9.60
C MET A 1 43.05 5.86 8.95
N SER A 2 43.07 6.04 7.63
CA SER A 2 41.90 6.55 6.89
C SER A 2 40.85 5.43 6.86
N SER A 3 39.83 5.55 7.67
CA SER A 3 38.62 4.71 7.54
C SER A 3 37.93 5.13 6.24
N THR A 4 38.23 4.43 5.15
CA THR A 4 37.42 4.56 3.95
C THR A 4 36.02 4.03 4.29
N GLU A 5 35.08 4.93 4.52
CA GLU A 5 33.69 4.53 4.69
C GLU A 5 33.26 3.66 3.49
N PRO A 6 32.53 2.57 3.73
CA PRO A 6 32.13 1.67 2.66
C PRO A 6 31.29 2.41 1.64
N HIS A 7 31.62 2.27 0.36
CA HIS A 7 30.81 2.76 -0.75
C HIS A 7 29.74 1.73 -1.06
N ILE A 8 28.48 2.11 -0.91
CA ILE A 8 27.33 1.22 -1.11
C ILE A 8 26.80 1.40 -2.53
N VAL A 9 26.67 0.29 -3.26
CA VAL A 9 26.09 0.27 -4.60
C VAL A 9 24.73 -0.41 -4.53
N ILE A 10 23.70 0.26 -5.05
CA ILE A 10 22.33 -0.25 -5.13
C ILE A 10 21.99 -0.46 -6.60
N ILE A 11 21.50 -1.64 -6.93
CA ILE A 11 21.09 -2.02 -8.28
C ILE A 11 19.58 -1.85 -8.39
N GLY A 12 19.14 -0.98 -9.29
CA GLY A 12 17.76 -0.63 -9.56
C GLY A 12 17.30 0.65 -8.84
N ALA A 13 16.81 1.63 -9.62
CA ALA A 13 16.24 2.89 -9.16
C ALA A 13 14.71 2.83 -9.08
N GLY A 14 14.14 1.69 -8.72
CA GLY A 14 12.73 1.58 -8.32
C GLY A 14 12.49 2.17 -6.92
N ILE A 15 11.24 2.21 -6.46
CA ILE A 15 10.86 2.81 -5.15
C ILE A 15 11.71 2.24 -4.01
N GLY A 16 11.89 0.92 -3.95
CA GLY A 16 12.70 0.27 -2.90
C GLY A 16 14.18 0.70 -2.94
N GLY A 17 14.80 0.69 -4.13
CA GLY A 17 16.20 1.10 -4.31
C GLY A 17 16.42 2.57 -3.97
N LEU A 18 15.54 3.46 -4.45
CA LEU A 18 15.63 4.91 -4.16
C LEU A 18 15.40 5.21 -2.68
N THR A 19 14.43 4.56 -2.03
CA THR A 19 14.18 4.72 -0.59
C THR A 19 15.38 4.25 0.23
N THR A 20 15.94 3.09 -0.09
CA THR A 20 17.14 2.56 0.58
C THR A 20 18.33 3.50 0.39
N ALA A 21 18.56 3.97 -0.83
CA ALA A 21 19.64 4.91 -1.15
C ALA A 21 19.51 6.20 -0.34
N ALA A 22 18.32 6.78 -0.29
CA ALA A 22 18.06 8.04 0.41
C ALA A 22 18.26 7.90 1.93
N LEU A 23 17.78 6.79 2.51
CA LEU A 23 17.97 6.51 3.95
C LEU A 23 19.44 6.29 4.31
N LEU A 24 20.19 5.56 3.52
CA LEU A 24 21.62 5.34 3.73
C LEU A 24 22.44 6.62 3.52
N ALA A 25 22.13 7.39 2.50
CA ALA A 25 22.78 8.69 2.25
C ALA A 25 22.50 9.67 3.41
N LYS A 26 21.28 9.68 3.97
CA LYS A 26 20.96 10.49 5.16
C LYS A 26 21.76 10.08 6.40
N GLN A 27 22.15 8.81 6.50
CA GLN A 27 23.02 8.29 7.57
C GLN A 27 24.52 8.61 7.34
N GLY A 28 24.86 9.27 6.24
CA GLY A 28 26.23 9.67 5.91
C GLY A 28 26.98 8.69 5.00
N HIS A 29 26.34 7.59 4.57
CA HIS A 29 27.00 6.65 3.67
C HIS A 29 27.14 7.21 2.25
N ARG A 30 28.24 6.89 1.60
CA ARG A 30 28.42 7.13 0.17
C ARG A 30 27.63 6.08 -0.61
N VAL A 31 26.63 6.52 -1.39
CA VAL A 31 25.72 5.61 -2.13
C VAL A 31 25.74 5.92 -3.61
N THR A 32 25.77 4.87 -4.44
CA THR A 32 25.55 4.95 -5.89
C THR A 32 24.39 4.03 -6.27
N VAL A 33 23.45 4.56 -7.04
CA VAL A 33 22.34 3.76 -7.60
C VAL A 33 22.61 3.53 -9.07
N LEU A 34 22.53 2.27 -9.51
CA LEU A 34 22.65 1.86 -10.91
C LEU A 34 21.27 1.49 -11.42
N GLU A 35 20.86 2.10 -12.54
CA GLU A 35 19.59 1.87 -13.18
C GLU A 35 19.78 1.47 -14.64
N ALA A 36 19.05 0.47 -15.11
CA ALA A 36 19.11 -0.03 -16.47
C ALA A 36 18.31 0.83 -17.44
N GLN A 37 17.24 1.47 -16.97
CA GLN A 37 16.41 2.36 -17.77
C GLN A 37 16.99 3.77 -17.84
N THR A 38 16.53 4.55 -18.79
CA THR A 38 16.91 5.98 -18.94
C THR A 38 16.19 6.91 -17.96
N TYR A 39 15.28 6.36 -17.15
CA TYR A 39 14.50 7.08 -16.13
C TYR A 39 14.39 6.25 -14.85
N PRO A 40 14.40 6.87 -13.66
CA PRO A 40 14.21 6.19 -12.40
C PRO A 40 12.73 5.94 -12.12
N GLY A 41 12.43 5.11 -11.12
CA GLY A 41 11.08 4.87 -10.58
C GLY A 41 10.58 3.45 -10.74
N GLY A 42 11.20 2.64 -11.63
CA GLY A 42 10.74 1.27 -11.89
C GLY A 42 9.28 1.26 -12.38
N CYS A 43 8.41 0.46 -11.75
CA CYS A 43 6.97 0.42 -12.09
C CYS A 43 6.21 1.72 -11.77
N ALA A 44 6.78 2.60 -10.95
CA ALA A 44 6.24 3.93 -10.67
C ALA A 44 7.01 5.04 -11.43
N GLY A 45 7.77 4.65 -12.45
CA GLY A 45 8.55 5.58 -13.27
C GLY A 45 7.67 6.39 -14.21
N THR A 46 8.15 7.59 -14.54
CA THR A 46 7.57 8.45 -15.55
C THR A 46 8.60 8.70 -16.64
N PHE A 47 8.24 8.50 -17.89
CA PHE A 47 9.10 8.80 -19.04
C PHE A 47 8.51 9.88 -19.92
N THR A 48 9.36 10.50 -20.72
CA THR A 48 8.96 11.57 -21.68
C THR A 48 9.13 11.08 -23.10
N HIS A 49 8.11 11.26 -23.91
CA HIS A 49 8.15 10.97 -25.34
C HIS A 49 7.40 12.04 -26.14
N GLY A 50 8.02 12.60 -27.18
CA GLY A 50 7.41 13.62 -28.02
C GLY A 50 6.96 14.90 -27.27
N GLY A 51 7.62 15.24 -26.14
CA GLY A 51 7.26 16.37 -25.29
C GLY A 51 6.14 16.10 -24.27
N TYR A 52 5.57 14.90 -24.27
CA TYR A 52 4.56 14.44 -23.32
C TYR A 52 5.15 13.54 -22.25
N ARG A 53 4.53 13.52 -21.07
CA ARG A 53 4.91 12.66 -19.94
C ARG A 53 3.92 11.51 -19.83
N PHE A 54 4.45 10.30 -19.62
CA PHE A 54 3.69 9.06 -19.50
C PHE A 54 4.13 8.30 -18.27
N ASP A 55 3.18 7.74 -17.54
CA ASP A 55 3.49 6.80 -16.47
C ASP A 55 3.87 5.44 -17.06
N ALA A 56 4.95 4.85 -16.55
CA ALA A 56 5.43 3.54 -17.00
C ALA A 56 4.58 2.38 -16.48
N GLY A 57 3.80 2.61 -15.42
CA GLY A 57 2.94 1.62 -14.77
C GLY A 57 1.95 2.28 -13.82
N ALA A 58 2.33 2.47 -12.55
CA ALA A 58 1.44 3.02 -11.54
C ALA A 58 1.13 4.51 -11.78
N THR A 59 -0.14 4.84 -11.95
CA THR A 59 -0.65 6.21 -12.13
C THR A 59 -1.16 6.80 -10.80
N VAL A 60 -1.61 5.93 -9.89
CA VAL A 60 -2.12 6.32 -8.57
C VAL A 60 -1.23 5.70 -7.50
N ALA A 61 -0.87 6.50 -6.51
CA ALA A 61 -0.06 6.06 -5.38
C ALA A 61 -0.81 6.28 -4.06
N GLY A 62 -0.74 5.29 -3.16
CA GLY A 62 -1.28 5.36 -1.81
C GLY A 62 -0.19 5.41 -0.74
N GLY A 63 -0.57 5.30 0.53
CA GLY A 63 0.39 5.21 1.64
C GLY A 63 0.89 6.56 2.14
N PHE A 64 0.21 7.67 1.82
CA PHE A 64 0.53 9.02 2.30
C PHE A 64 -0.22 9.41 3.59
N GLN A 65 -1.19 8.59 4.03
CA GLN A 65 -1.88 8.76 5.31
C GLN A 65 -0.92 8.46 6.48
N PRO A 66 -1.22 8.92 7.71
CA PRO A 66 -0.45 8.57 8.91
C PRO A 66 -0.20 7.06 9.00
N ASN A 67 1.02 6.67 9.36
CA ASN A 67 1.52 5.30 9.38
C ASN A 67 1.65 4.62 8.01
N GLY A 68 1.28 5.28 6.91
CA GLY A 68 1.50 4.75 5.57
C GLY A 68 3.00 4.81 5.18
N PRO A 69 3.45 3.94 4.26
CA PRO A 69 4.87 3.82 3.92
C PRO A 69 5.48 5.13 3.37
N HIS A 70 4.77 5.85 2.50
CA HIS A 70 5.26 7.13 1.98
C HIS A 70 5.31 8.21 3.07
N HIS A 71 4.31 8.25 3.98
CA HIS A 71 4.33 9.17 5.12
C HIS A 71 5.57 8.92 5.99
N LEU A 72 5.82 7.67 6.40
CA LEU A 72 6.96 7.30 7.25
C LEU A 72 8.31 7.60 6.58
N VAL A 73 8.45 7.35 5.28
CA VAL A 73 9.65 7.69 4.52
C VAL A 73 9.82 9.21 4.44
N GLY A 74 8.73 9.95 4.20
CA GLY A 74 8.71 11.40 4.18
C GLY A 74 9.19 12.00 5.50
N GLU A 75 8.67 11.52 6.63
CA GLU A 75 9.11 11.95 7.97
C GLU A 75 10.60 11.65 8.21
N ARG A 76 11.02 10.42 7.91
CA ARG A 76 12.42 10.01 8.10
C ARG A 76 13.40 10.80 7.25
N LEU A 77 13.03 11.17 6.03
CA LEU A 77 13.90 11.88 5.10
C LEU A 77 13.71 13.41 5.14
N GLY A 78 12.63 13.91 5.74
CA GLY A 78 12.26 15.33 5.71
C GLY A 78 11.69 15.73 4.35
N ILE A 79 11.05 14.81 3.63
CA ILE A 79 10.46 15.05 2.32
C ILE A 79 8.99 15.45 2.48
N LYS A 80 8.62 16.60 1.92
CA LYS A 80 7.23 16.96 1.69
C LYS A 80 6.84 16.47 0.30
N TRP A 81 6.04 15.41 0.25
CA TRP A 81 5.62 14.81 -1.01
C TRP A 81 4.75 15.78 -1.83
N PRO A 82 5.11 16.04 -3.10
CA PRO A 82 4.30 16.89 -3.99
C PRO A 82 3.13 16.07 -4.56
N VAL A 83 2.24 15.59 -3.70
CA VAL A 83 1.09 14.79 -4.11
C VAL A 83 -0.20 15.61 -4.06
N GLN A 84 -1.11 15.29 -4.95
CA GLN A 84 -2.45 15.82 -4.99
C GLN A 84 -3.44 14.68 -4.79
N ALA A 85 -4.37 14.86 -3.86
CA ALA A 85 -5.47 13.91 -3.71
C ALA A 85 -6.36 13.96 -4.95
N TYR A 86 -6.75 12.79 -5.43
CA TYR A 86 -7.67 12.63 -6.56
C TYR A 86 -9.02 12.20 -6.04
N GLU A 87 -10.09 12.84 -6.54
CA GLU A 87 -11.46 12.55 -6.16
C GLU A 87 -12.33 12.56 -7.43
N PRO A 88 -12.98 11.47 -7.80
CA PRO A 88 -12.90 10.14 -7.20
C PRO A 88 -11.55 9.45 -7.47
N ALA A 89 -11.16 8.49 -6.62
CA ALA A 89 -9.93 7.72 -6.83
C ALA A 89 -10.00 6.93 -8.16
N TRP A 90 -11.13 6.32 -8.44
CA TRP A 90 -11.50 5.70 -9.73
C TRP A 90 -13.01 5.50 -9.86
N ILE A 91 -13.45 5.15 -11.05
CA ILE A 91 -14.84 4.86 -11.36
C ILE A 91 -14.92 3.44 -11.90
N THR A 92 -15.75 2.60 -11.28
CA THR A 92 -16.06 1.25 -11.77
C THR A 92 -17.31 1.31 -12.62
N HIS A 93 -17.19 0.91 -13.88
CA HIS A 93 -18.33 0.77 -14.80
C HIS A 93 -18.89 -0.64 -14.72
N LEU A 94 -20.07 -0.77 -14.12
CA LEU A 94 -20.86 -1.99 -14.11
C LEU A 94 -21.84 -1.98 -15.29
N PRO A 95 -22.47 -3.13 -15.65
CA PRO A 95 -23.36 -3.19 -16.80
C PRO A 95 -24.56 -2.23 -16.77
N ASP A 96 -25.04 -1.88 -15.58
CA ASP A 96 -26.24 -1.06 -15.36
C ASP A 96 -25.96 0.30 -14.73
N ARG A 97 -24.76 0.51 -14.18
CA ARG A 97 -24.40 1.74 -13.47
C ARG A 97 -22.88 1.95 -13.41
N SER A 98 -22.48 3.19 -13.11
CA SER A 98 -21.11 3.51 -12.74
C SER A 98 -21.06 3.88 -11.27
N VAL A 99 -20.03 3.43 -10.57
CA VAL A 99 -19.82 3.66 -9.13
C VAL A 99 -18.46 4.29 -8.93
N ALA A 100 -18.44 5.50 -8.36
CA ALA A 100 -17.22 6.22 -8.03
C ALA A 100 -16.69 5.80 -6.64
N LEU A 101 -15.39 5.53 -6.54
CA LEU A 101 -14.76 5.33 -5.24
C LEU A 101 -14.28 6.69 -4.73
N THR A 102 -15.02 7.20 -3.76
CA THR A 102 -14.76 8.46 -3.06
C THR A 102 -14.21 8.21 -1.67
N LYS A 103 -13.60 9.23 -1.06
CA LYS A 103 -13.02 9.13 0.29
C LYS A 103 -14.03 8.70 1.36
N ASP A 104 -15.26 9.16 1.24
CA ASP A 104 -16.37 8.88 2.17
C ASP A 104 -17.22 7.66 1.77
N ASN A 105 -16.95 7.08 0.60
CA ASN A 105 -17.73 5.98 0.00
C ASN A 105 -19.20 6.32 -0.26
N GLU A 106 -19.61 7.59 -0.36
CA GLU A 106 -21.01 7.96 -0.54
C GLU A 106 -21.65 7.30 -1.77
N ASP A 107 -20.95 7.31 -2.89
CA ASP A 107 -21.45 6.74 -4.15
C ASP A 107 -21.56 5.22 -4.08
N VAL A 108 -20.61 4.58 -3.40
CA VAL A 108 -20.63 3.13 -3.13
C VAL A 108 -21.79 2.78 -2.24
N LEU A 109 -22.03 3.52 -1.16
CA LEU A 109 -23.15 3.29 -0.23
C LEU A 109 -24.51 3.58 -0.88
N ARG A 110 -24.56 4.53 -1.82
CA ARG A 110 -25.77 4.78 -2.62
C ARG A 110 -26.06 3.63 -3.58
N ALA A 111 -25.02 3.08 -4.22
CA ALA A 111 -25.15 1.95 -5.14
C ALA A 111 -25.45 0.62 -4.43
N PHE A 112 -24.88 0.43 -3.23
CA PHE A 112 -24.93 -0.79 -2.43
C PHE A 112 -25.20 -0.48 -0.94
N PRO A 113 -26.42 -0.08 -0.55
CA PRO A 113 -26.72 0.35 0.83
C PRO A 113 -26.41 -0.73 1.87
N GLU A 114 -26.64 -2.00 1.54
CA GLU A 114 -26.41 -3.14 2.42
C GLU A 114 -24.92 -3.35 2.74
N SER A 115 -24.00 -2.70 1.99
CA SER A 115 -22.56 -2.83 2.17
C SER A 115 -21.99 -1.95 3.29
N ALA A 116 -22.78 -1.13 3.98
CA ALA A 116 -22.29 -0.19 4.99
C ALA A 116 -21.47 -0.89 6.10
N GLY A 117 -21.97 -2.01 6.64
CA GLY A 117 -21.26 -2.79 7.65
C GLY A 117 -19.96 -3.42 7.16
N PHE A 118 -19.90 -3.80 5.88
CA PHE A 118 -18.67 -4.29 5.24
C PHE A 118 -17.59 -3.19 5.22
N TRP A 119 -17.93 -1.97 4.80
CA TRP A 119 -16.98 -0.86 4.71
C TRP A 119 -16.53 -0.34 6.06
N GLU A 120 -17.44 -0.32 7.05
CA GLU A 120 -17.07 0.02 8.42
C GLU A 120 -16.05 -0.98 8.99
N HIS A 121 -16.30 -2.27 8.79
CA HIS A 121 -15.39 -3.33 9.21
C HIS A 121 -14.05 -3.23 8.48
N GLN A 122 -14.08 -3.03 7.15
CA GLN A 122 -12.88 -2.87 6.32
C GLN A 122 -12.02 -1.70 6.80
N ARG A 123 -12.60 -0.57 7.15
CA ARG A 123 -11.87 0.60 7.65
C ARG A 123 -11.14 0.29 8.95
N LYS A 124 -11.81 -0.35 9.91
CA LYS A 124 -11.19 -0.77 11.18
C LYS A 124 -10.01 -1.71 10.97
N LEU A 125 -10.15 -2.68 10.07
CA LEU A 125 -9.09 -3.62 9.73
C LEU A 125 -7.93 -2.96 8.98
N ALA A 126 -8.23 -2.01 8.10
CA ALA A 126 -7.20 -1.25 7.38
C ALA A 126 -6.37 -0.39 8.34
N ASP A 127 -7.00 0.32 9.27
CA ASP A 127 -6.32 1.15 10.26
C ASP A 127 -5.40 0.30 11.16
N LEU A 128 -5.87 -0.86 11.60
CA LEU A 128 -5.06 -1.81 12.36
C LEU A 128 -3.92 -2.36 11.52
N GLY A 129 -4.19 -2.76 10.28
CA GLY A 129 -3.18 -3.28 9.36
C GLY A 129 -2.07 -2.26 9.07
N TRP A 130 -2.40 -0.99 8.85
CA TRP A 130 -1.42 0.08 8.68
C TRP A 130 -0.59 0.31 9.94
N THR A 131 -1.24 0.32 11.11
CA THR A 131 -0.56 0.49 12.40
C THR A 131 0.45 -0.62 12.65
N LEU A 132 0.09 -1.87 12.40
CA LEU A 132 0.98 -3.01 12.55
C LEU A 132 2.11 -3.00 11.50
N SER A 133 1.80 -2.69 10.25
CA SER A 133 2.81 -2.60 9.18
C SER A 133 3.86 -1.54 9.46
N ALA A 134 3.49 -0.42 10.08
CA ALA A 134 4.41 0.66 10.47
C ALA A 134 5.44 0.22 11.52
N GLN A 135 5.18 -0.86 12.27
CA GLN A 135 6.10 -1.40 13.28
C GLN A 135 7.24 -2.24 12.70
N GLY A 136 7.28 -2.43 11.37
CA GLY A 136 8.36 -3.14 10.69
C GLY A 136 8.41 -4.62 11.07
N LEU A 137 7.29 -5.32 10.93
CA LEU A 137 7.19 -6.74 11.27
C LEU A 137 8.15 -7.60 10.44
N PRO A 138 9.01 -8.41 11.08
CA PRO A 138 9.85 -9.37 10.37
C PRO A 138 9.00 -10.54 9.87
N TRP A 139 8.62 -10.51 8.59
CA TRP A 139 7.81 -11.57 7.99
C TRP A 139 8.38 -12.03 6.64
N PRO A 140 8.58 -13.35 6.41
CA PRO A 140 8.48 -14.43 7.39
C PRO A 140 9.59 -14.38 8.45
N PRO A 141 9.35 -14.84 9.69
CA PRO A 141 10.39 -14.87 10.72
C PRO A 141 11.49 -15.87 10.33
N THR A 142 12.75 -15.42 10.37
CA THR A 142 13.93 -16.22 10.00
C THR A 142 14.85 -16.52 11.18
N SER A 143 14.61 -15.86 12.32
CA SER A 143 15.39 -15.99 13.54
C SER A 143 14.52 -16.02 14.79
N LEU A 144 15.09 -16.50 15.91
CA LEU A 144 14.41 -16.42 17.22
C LEU A 144 14.13 -14.97 17.62
N ALA A 145 14.99 -14.02 17.25
CA ALA A 145 14.78 -12.61 17.50
C ALA A 145 13.53 -12.09 16.77
N ASP A 146 13.30 -12.53 15.52
CA ASP A 146 12.10 -12.18 14.75
C ASP A 146 10.83 -12.71 15.43
N VAL A 147 10.88 -13.96 15.90
CA VAL A 147 9.75 -14.57 16.63
C VAL A 147 9.43 -13.79 17.91
N LEU A 148 10.46 -13.41 18.66
CA LEU A 148 10.30 -12.60 19.88
C LEU A 148 9.75 -11.21 19.57
N GLN A 149 10.20 -10.59 18.47
CA GLN A 149 9.67 -9.30 18.02
C GLN A 149 8.19 -9.41 17.62
N LEU A 150 7.81 -10.43 16.87
CA LEU A 150 6.42 -10.70 16.51
C LEU A 150 5.54 -10.92 17.74
N ALA A 151 6.03 -11.74 18.70
CA ALA A 151 5.33 -11.98 19.96
C ALA A 151 5.15 -10.68 20.76
N ARG A 152 6.19 -9.83 20.83
CA ARG A 152 6.10 -8.54 21.52
C ARG A 152 5.07 -7.61 20.86
N VAL A 153 5.07 -7.53 19.53
CA VAL A 153 4.11 -6.70 18.78
C VAL A 153 2.68 -7.23 19.00
N GLY A 154 2.47 -8.55 18.92
CA GLY A 154 1.19 -9.16 19.19
C GLY A 154 0.70 -8.87 20.61
N LEU A 155 1.56 -9.00 21.63
CA LEU A 155 1.20 -8.68 23.02
C LEU A 155 0.87 -7.20 23.23
N THR A 156 1.55 -6.30 22.50
CA THR A 156 1.33 -4.84 22.63
C THR A 156 -0.01 -4.42 22.02
N ASN A 157 -0.45 -5.07 20.96
CA ASN A 157 -1.69 -4.75 20.25
C ASN A 157 -2.85 -5.71 20.60
N PHE A 158 -2.66 -6.59 21.57
CA PHE A 158 -3.71 -7.51 22.05
C PHE A 158 -4.83 -6.73 22.78
N PRO A 159 -6.10 -7.05 22.56
CA PRO A 159 -6.63 -8.15 21.73
C PRO A 159 -6.95 -7.79 20.28
N GLU A 160 -6.66 -6.58 19.85
CA GLU A 160 -7.10 -6.03 18.56
C GLU A 160 -6.47 -6.73 17.36
N ASP A 161 -5.22 -7.16 17.47
CA ASP A 161 -4.50 -7.90 16.44
C ASP A 161 -5.13 -9.27 16.12
N LEU A 162 -5.87 -9.86 17.09
CA LEU A 162 -6.63 -11.08 16.84
C LEU A 162 -7.69 -10.92 15.75
N LEU A 163 -8.15 -9.70 15.49
CA LEU A 163 -9.11 -9.42 14.42
C LEU A 163 -8.53 -9.69 13.03
N LEU A 164 -7.21 -9.63 12.87
CA LEU A 164 -6.54 -9.89 11.60
C LEU A 164 -6.26 -11.38 11.34
N LEU A 165 -6.18 -12.21 12.39
CA LEU A 165 -5.86 -13.64 12.24
C LEU A 165 -6.83 -14.40 11.31
N PRO A 166 -8.16 -14.22 11.41
CA PRO A 166 -9.09 -14.89 10.52
C PRO A 166 -8.92 -14.46 9.06
N LEU A 167 -8.43 -13.24 8.81
CA LEU A 167 -8.27 -12.70 7.45
C LEU A 167 -7.08 -13.33 6.73
N ALA A 168 -6.04 -13.73 7.45
CA ALA A 168 -4.87 -14.41 6.87
C ALA A 168 -5.21 -15.73 6.17
N PHE A 169 -6.36 -16.33 6.52
CA PHE A 169 -6.81 -17.62 6.00
C PHE A 169 -8.11 -17.54 5.18
N ARG A 170 -8.55 -16.33 4.82
CA ARG A 170 -9.80 -16.11 4.11
C ARG A 170 -9.59 -15.36 2.81
N THR A 171 -10.36 -15.76 1.80
CA THR A 171 -10.45 -14.98 0.56
C THR A 171 -11.37 -13.77 0.75
N THR A 172 -11.21 -12.74 -0.10
CA THR A 172 -12.11 -11.59 -0.12
C THR A 172 -13.55 -12.01 -0.37
N TYR A 173 -13.78 -13.01 -1.22
CA TYR A 173 -15.13 -13.55 -1.46
C TYR A 173 -15.76 -14.16 -0.21
N GLN A 174 -15.01 -14.91 0.59
CA GLN A 174 -15.50 -15.44 1.86
C GLN A 174 -15.87 -14.32 2.84
N TRP A 175 -15.11 -13.23 2.82
CA TRP A 175 -15.43 -12.06 3.62
C TRP A 175 -16.70 -11.34 3.14
N VAL A 176 -16.85 -11.10 1.84
CA VAL A 176 -18.08 -10.58 1.23
C VAL A 176 -19.29 -11.45 1.62
N ARG A 177 -19.13 -12.78 1.55
CA ARG A 177 -20.18 -13.75 1.94
C ARG A 177 -20.58 -13.64 3.42
N GLN A 178 -19.64 -13.41 4.32
CA GLN A 178 -19.92 -13.25 5.75
C GLN A 178 -20.78 -12.02 6.06
N HIS A 179 -20.68 -11.00 5.22
CA HIS A 179 -21.51 -9.79 5.31
C HIS A 179 -22.85 -9.94 4.57
N GLY A 180 -23.18 -11.14 4.08
CA GLY A 180 -24.44 -11.40 3.36
C GLY A 180 -24.48 -10.84 1.93
N LEU A 181 -23.36 -10.31 1.41
CA LEU A 181 -23.30 -9.57 0.14
C LEU A 181 -23.00 -10.45 -1.08
N ALA A 182 -22.71 -11.74 -0.88
CA ALA A 182 -22.37 -12.65 -1.99
C ALA A 182 -23.53 -12.92 -2.96
N GLN A 183 -24.77 -12.61 -2.57
CA GLN A 183 -25.96 -12.73 -3.42
C GLN A 183 -26.11 -11.53 -4.37
N ASP A 184 -25.52 -10.39 -4.06
CA ASP A 184 -25.48 -9.23 -4.95
C ASP A 184 -24.33 -9.39 -5.96
N SER A 185 -24.66 -9.85 -7.15
CA SER A 185 -23.67 -10.08 -8.21
C SER A 185 -23.00 -8.78 -8.69
N PHE A 186 -23.64 -7.62 -8.57
CA PHE A 186 -23.05 -6.34 -8.92
C PHE A 186 -22.06 -5.88 -7.85
N PHE A 187 -22.35 -6.10 -6.58
CA PHE A 187 -21.39 -5.83 -5.50
C PHE A 187 -20.16 -6.73 -5.62
N VAL A 188 -20.35 -8.02 -5.89
CA VAL A 188 -19.22 -8.95 -6.11
C VAL A 188 -18.35 -8.47 -7.27
N ARG A 189 -18.94 -8.11 -8.42
CA ARG A 189 -18.20 -7.56 -9.57
C ARG A 189 -17.50 -6.23 -9.24
N PHE A 190 -18.12 -5.39 -8.42
CA PHE A 190 -17.49 -4.16 -7.96
C PHE A 190 -16.23 -4.46 -7.12
N ILE A 191 -16.29 -5.44 -6.20
CA ILE A 191 -15.13 -5.88 -5.42
C ILE A 191 -14.06 -6.52 -6.31
N ASP A 192 -14.45 -7.37 -7.27
CA ASP A 192 -13.50 -7.98 -8.21
C ASP A 192 -12.74 -6.91 -9.01
N ALA A 193 -13.42 -5.84 -9.43
CA ALA A 193 -12.77 -4.72 -10.11
C ALA A 193 -11.73 -4.01 -9.21
N GLN A 194 -11.99 -3.88 -7.90
CA GLN A 194 -11.01 -3.32 -6.96
C GLN A 194 -9.79 -4.23 -6.82
N LEU A 195 -10.00 -5.55 -6.77
CA LEU A 195 -8.92 -6.53 -6.68
C LEU A 195 -8.09 -6.56 -7.96
N LEU A 196 -8.71 -6.47 -9.12
CA LEU A 196 -8.01 -6.42 -10.40
C LEU A 196 -7.06 -5.21 -10.48
N ILE A 197 -7.48 -4.04 -10.00
CA ILE A 197 -6.64 -2.83 -9.97
C ILE A 197 -5.49 -2.97 -8.97
N SER A 198 -5.75 -3.54 -7.80
CA SER A 198 -4.79 -3.55 -6.68
C SER A 198 -3.85 -4.75 -6.68
N SER A 199 -4.29 -5.92 -7.16
CA SER A 199 -3.54 -7.18 -7.06
C SER A 199 -3.38 -7.92 -8.38
N GLN A 200 -4.05 -7.47 -9.44
CA GLN A 200 -4.05 -8.10 -10.77
C GLN A 200 -4.54 -9.58 -10.74
N THR A 201 -5.42 -9.90 -9.80
CA THR A 201 -6.01 -11.24 -9.64
C THR A 201 -7.50 -11.25 -9.93
#